data_54fbc197df52aa8be4b6cdbad003b9f9
#
_entry.id   54fbc197df52aa8be4b6cdbad003b9f9
#
_cell.length_a   1.000
_cell.length_b   1.000
_cell.length_c   1.000
_cell.angle_alpha   90.00
_cell.angle_beta   90.00
_cell.angle_gamma   90.00
#
_symmetry.space_group_name_H-M   'P 1'
#
loop_
_entity.id
_entity.type
_entity.pdbx_description
1 polymer ?
#
loop_
_entity_poly.entity_id
_entity_poly.type
_entity_poly.pdbx_seq_one_letter_code
_entity_poly.pdbx_strand_id
1 'polypeptide(L)'
;MQNLRGSDGRATFLPHPAAVTAPAAAPLPRRALYQDVADRLRQQIFARELEPGSWIDELKLAAAFGISRTPMREALKVLAVEGLVTLKAGRGAYVTEMSRDDVAQVYHLLALLESDAAARVAEQADEAERAELRALHDELERRVRQRDAFFAANERFHLALLRVAGNRWAEQTVLDLRKVMKLNRHHSLFKRGRLGESLAEHRALMQAIEARDAAQAASLMREHFAHGLEATI
;
A
#
# COMPACT_ATOMS: atom_id res chain seq x y z
N MET A 1 68.92 42.00 -12.97
CA MET A 1 68.22 42.31 -14.26
C MET A 1 67.16 41.23 -14.48
N GLN A 2 66.00 41.72 -14.87
CA GLN A 2 64.82 41.07 -15.46
C GLN A 2 63.77 40.48 -14.51
N ASN A 3 62.69 41.29 -14.44
CA ASN A 3 61.32 41.00 -14.06
C ASN A 3 60.73 39.81 -14.81
N LEU A 4 59.92 39.02 -14.09
CA LEU A 4 58.78 38.33 -14.68
C LEU A 4 57.56 38.56 -13.79
N ARG A 5 56.58 39.20 -14.39
CA ARG A 5 55.32 39.67 -13.85
C ARG A 5 54.38 38.49 -13.59
N GLY A 6 53.62 38.61 -12.53
CA GLY A 6 52.50 37.74 -12.22
C GLY A 6 51.38 37.75 -13.24
N SER A 7 50.73 36.65 -13.44
CA SER A 7 49.46 36.50 -14.12
C SER A 7 48.37 36.26 -13.09
N ASP A 8 47.57 37.33 -12.81
CA ASP A 8 46.32 37.25 -12.07
C ASP A 8 45.30 36.40 -12.83
N GLY A 9 45.15 35.18 -12.42
CA GLY A 9 44.04 34.30 -12.84
C GLY A 9 42.75 34.67 -12.08
N ARG A 10 42.03 35.68 -12.54
CA ARG A 10 40.66 35.91 -12.06
C ARG A 10 39.75 34.82 -12.60
N ALA A 11 39.33 33.90 -11.72
CA ALA A 11 38.23 32.98 -12.01
C ALA A 11 36.94 33.78 -12.24
N THR A 12 36.48 33.82 -13.47
CA THR A 12 35.17 34.38 -13.86
C THR A 12 34.08 33.45 -13.30
N PHE A 13 33.47 33.86 -12.22
CA PHE A 13 32.24 33.25 -11.70
C PHE A 13 31.12 33.49 -12.73
N LEU A 14 30.68 32.42 -13.40
CA LEU A 14 29.46 32.48 -14.20
C LEU A 14 28.25 32.63 -13.27
N PRO A 15 27.35 33.57 -13.53
CA PRO A 15 26.15 33.71 -12.70
C PRO A 15 25.28 32.50 -12.84
N HIS A 16 24.81 31.96 -11.70
CA HIS A 16 23.79 30.91 -11.65
C HIS A 16 22.58 31.36 -12.47
N PRO A 17 21.99 30.46 -13.28
CA PRO A 17 20.75 30.76 -13.96
C PRO A 17 19.67 31.11 -12.95
N ALA A 18 19.00 32.25 -13.16
CA ALA A 18 17.91 32.72 -12.32
C ALA A 18 16.83 31.60 -12.19
N ALA A 19 16.39 31.34 -10.97
CA ALA A 19 15.29 30.44 -10.73
C ALA A 19 14.06 30.93 -11.51
N VAL A 20 13.53 30.07 -12.38
CA VAL A 20 12.28 30.33 -13.10
C VAL A 20 11.16 30.31 -12.07
N THR A 21 10.69 31.49 -11.65
CA THR A 21 9.46 31.63 -10.86
C THR A 21 8.28 31.29 -11.76
N ALA A 22 7.69 30.12 -11.56
CA ALA A 22 6.44 29.79 -12.22
C ALA A 22 5.35 30.77 -11.79
N PRO A 23 4.52 31.28 -12.72
CA PRO A 23 3.37 32.11 -12.36
C PRO A 23 2.45 31.34 -11.42
N ALA A 24 1.78 32.07 -10.51
CA ALA A 24 0.83 31.48 -9.55
C ALA A 24 -0.14 30.56 -10.29
N ALA A 25 -0.04 29.26 -10.02
CA ALA A 25 -0.89 28.28 -10.65
C ALA A 25 -2.35 28.51 -10.24
N ALA A 26 -3.25 28.58 -11.22
CA ALA A 26 -4.69 28.56 -10.95
C ALA A 26 -5.04 27.26 -10.17
N PRO A 27 -6.07 27.28 -9.32
CA PRO A 27 -6.47 26.10 -8.56
C PRO A 27 -6.70 24.91 -9.51
N LEU A 28 -6.12 23.75 -9.14
CA LEU A 28 -6.28 22.52 -9.91
C LEU A 28 -7.77 22.21 -10.05
N PRO A 29 -8.25 21.91 -11.26
CA PRO A 29 -9.66 21.67 -11.49
C PRO A 29 -10.09 20.35 -10.87
N ARG A 30 -11.40 20.23 -10.66
CA ARG A 30 -12.20 19.05 -10.31
C ARG A 30 -11.51 17.73 -10.59
N ARG A 31 -11.74 16.72 -9.76
CA ARG A 31 -11.25 15.34 -9.87
C ARG A 31 -11.05 14.92 -11.34
N ALA A 32 -9.85 14.54 -11.70
CA ALA A 32 -9.53 14.27 -13.09
C ALA A 32 -10.25 13.01 -13.57
N LEU A 33 -10.76 13.00 -14.79
CA LEU A 33 -11.54 11.89 -15.37
C LEU A 33 -10.87 10.52 -15.21
N TYR A 34 -9.52 10.46 -15.29
CA TYR A 34 -8.79 9.20 -15.10
C TYR A 34 -8.96 8.62 -13.68
N GLN A 35 -9.21 9.46 -12.68
CA GLN A 35 -9.45 8.97 -11.29
C GLN A 35 -10.80 8.26 -11.18
N ASP A 36 -11.84 8.81 -11.82
CA ASP A 36 -13.16 8.18 -11.87
C ASP A 36 -13.11 6.85 -12.64
N VAL A 37 -12.33 6.82 -13.73
CA VAL A 37 -12.07 5.59 -14.50
C VAL A 37 -11.31 4.56 -13.65
N ALA A 38 -10.27 4.97 -12.93
CA ALA A 38 -9.52 4.08 -12.04
C ALA A 38 -10.42 3.51 -10.94
N ASP A 39 -11.28 4.34 -10.33
CA ASP A 39 -12.23 3.87 -9.31
C ASP A 39 -13.20 2.83 -9.87
N ARG A 40 -13.73 3.04 -11.05
CA ARG A 40 -14.65 2.10 -11.70
C ARG A 40 -13.97 0.79 -12.06
N LEU A 41 -12.76 0.84 -12.63
CA LEU A 41 -11.97 -0.36 -12.92
C LEU A 41 -11.59 -1.10 -11.64
N ARG A 42 -11.23 -0.39 -10.57
CA ARG A 42 -10.93 -0.99 -9.26
C ARG A 42 -12.12 -1.77 -8.71
N GLN A 43 -13.33 -1.19 -8.80
CA GLN A 43 -14.55 -1.89 -8.40
C GLN A 43 -14.77 -3.16 -9.22
N GLN A 44 -14.59 -3.11 -10.55
CA GLN A 44 -14.73 -4.27 -11.42
C GLN A 44 -13.70 -5.37 -11.12
N ILE A 45 -12.46 -5.00 -10.79
CA ILE A 45 -11.42 -5.95 -10.38
C ILE A 45 -11.78 -6.60 -9.04
N PHE A 46 -12.21 -5.83 -8.05
CA PHE A 46 -12.61 -6.38 -6.75
C PHE A 46 -13.88 -7.22 -6.83
N ALA A 47 -14.81 -6.89 -7.71
CA ALA A 47 -16.03 -7.67 -7.99
C ALA A 47 -15.75 -8.91 -8.86
N ARG A 48 -14.52 -9.12 -9.33
CA ARG A 48 -14.13 -10.17 -10.30
C ARG A 48 -14.88 -10.10 -11.65
N GLU A 49 -15.38 -8.94 -12.01
CA GLU A 49 -15.86 -8.69 -13.38
C GLU A 49 -14.68 -8.63 -14.37
N LEU A 50 -13.52 -8.18 -13.87
CA LEU A 50 -12.22 -8.31 -14.52
C LEU A 50 -11.42 -9.36 -13.71
N GLU A 51 -11.30 -10.56 -14.25
CA GLU A 51 -10.67 -11.69 -13.56
C GLU A 51 -9.14 -11.53 -13.40
N PRO A 52 -8.53 -12.01 -12.30
CA PRO A 52 -7.08 -12.08 -12.16
C PRO A 52 -6.43 -12.75 -13.38
N GLY A 53 -5.29 -12.20 -13.83
CA GLY A 53 -4.56 -12.67 -15.01
C GLY A 53 -5.17 -12.28 -16.35
N SER A 54 -6.42 -11.79 -16.40
CA SER A 54 -7.07 -11.43 -17.65
C SER A 54 -6.45 -10.20 -18.29
N TRP A 55 -6.39 -10.20 -19.62
CA TRP A 55 -6.00 -9.04 -20.40
C TRP A 55 -7.08 -7.97 -20.39
N ILE A 56 -6.67 -6.71 -20.19
CA ILE A 56 -7.56 -5.56 -20.15
C ILE A 56 -7.61 -4.94 -21.55
N ASP A 57 -8.75 -5.06 -22.22
CA ASP A 57 -9.00 -4.42 -23.51
C ASP A 57 -9.25 -2.92 -23.32
N GLU A 58 -8.18 -2.13 -23.40
CA GLU A 58 -8.23 -0.66 -23.25
C GLU A 58 -9.18 0.00 -24.25
N LEU A 59 -9.26 -0.52 -25.48
CA LEU A 59 -10.10 0.07 -26.54
C LEU A 59 -11.57 -0.19 -26.26
N LYS A 60 -11.91 -1.42 -25.94
CA LYS A 60 -13.28 -1.84 -25.64
C LYS A 60 -13.80 -1.11 -24.40
N LEU A 61 -13.00 -1.03 -23.33
CA LEU A 61 -13.39 -0.34 -22.11
C LEU A 61 -13.49 1.17 -22.28
N ALA A 62 -12.57 1.80 -23.03
CA ALA A 62 -12.67 3.22 -23.35
C ALA A 62 -13.96 3.54 -24.14
N ALA A 63 -14.30 2.72 -25.14
CA ALA A 63 -15.54 2.85 -25.88
C ALA A 63 -16.78 2.67 -24.98
N ALA A 64 -16.77 1.65 -24.11
CA ALA A 64 -17.87 1.39 -23.17
C ALA A 64 -18.07 2.52 -22.16
N PHE A 65 -17.00 3.21 -21.75
CA PHE A 65 -17.04 4.34 -20.84
C PHE A 65 -17.28 5.69 -21.55
N GLY A 66 -17.31 5.72 -22.88
CA GLY A 66 -17.49 6.94 -23.66
C GLY A 66 -16.32 7.93 -23.54
N ILE A 67 -15.09 7.44 -23.39
CA ILE A 67 -13.87 8.23 -23.18
C ILE A 67 -12.80 7.93 -24.24
N SER A 68 -11.81 8.82 -24.33
CA SER A 68 -10.62 8.58 -25.16
C SER A 68 -9.64 7.61 -24.46
N ARG A 69 -8.63 7.15 -25.21
CA ARG A 69 -7.58 6.23 -24.69
C ARG A 69 -6.69 6.86 -23.62
N THR A 70 -6.50 8.17 -23.65
CA THR A 70 -5.58 8.86 -22.72
C THR A 70 -6.01 8.71 -21.26
N PRO A 71 -7.23 9.11 -20.84
CA PRO A 71 -7.67 8.91 -19.45
C PRO A 71 -7.74 7.42 -19.06
N MET A 72 -8.01 6.50 -19.98
CA MET A 72 -7.96 5.05 -19.74
C MET A 72 -6.54 4.61 -19.37
N ARG A 73 -5.54 5.01 -20.15
CA ARG A 73 -4.14 4.67 -19.87
C ARG A 73 -3.61 5.27 -18.58
N GLU A 74 -3.98 6.51 -18.27
CA GLU A 74 -3.62 7.13 -16.98
C GLU A 74 -4.27 6.38 -15.81
N ALA A 75 -5.53 5.97 -15.93
CA ALA A 75 -6.21 5.14 -14.94
C ALA A 75 -5.49 3.79 -14.73
N LEU A 76 -5.09 3.13 -15.79
CA LEU A 76 -4.34 1.86 -15.71
C LEU A 76 -2.97 2.03 -15.05
N LYS A 77 -2.27 3.15 -15.28
CA LYS A 77 -1.03 3.46 -14.57
C LYS A 77 -1.27 3.65 -13.06
N VAL A 78 -2.34 4.33 -12.67
CA VAL A 78 -2.74 4.45 -11.26
C VAL A 78 -2.96 3.07 -10.65
N LEU A 79 -3.74 2.21 -11.31
CA LEU A 79 -3.99 0.86 -10.83
C LEU A 79 -2.73 -0.03 -10.81
N ALA A 80 -1.78 0.22 -11.71
CA ALA A 80 -0.49 -0.47 -11.68
C ALA A 80 0.36 -0.05 -10.46
N VAL A 81 0.36 1.24 -10.11
CA VAL A 81 1.00 1.72 -8.87
C VAL A 81 0.33 1.13 -7.63
N GLU A 82 -0.98 0.88 -7.69
CA GLU A 82 -1.73 0.22 -6.61
C GLU A 82 -1.55 -1.32 -6.56
N GLY A 83 -0.83 -1.91 -7.52
CA GLY A 83 -0.62 -3.35 -7.62
C GLY A 83 -1.82 -4.15 -8.14
N LEU A 84 -2.89 -3.49 -8.62
CA LEU A 84 -4.08 -4.14 -9.15
C LEU A 84 -3.97 -4.50 -10.63
N VAL A 85 -3.06 -3.85 -11.36
CA VAL A 85 -2.79 -4.04 -12.78
C VAL A 85 -1.31 -4.25 -13.02
N THR A 86 -0.96 -5.18 -13.89
CA THR A 86 0.40 -5.41 -14.38
C THR A 86 0.51 -4.91 -15.80
N LEU A 87 1.37 -3.91 -16.03
CA LEU A 87 1.67 -3.40 -17.38
C LEU A 87 2.81 -4.22 -17.98
N LYS A 88 2.55 -4.95 -19.08
CA LYS A 88 3.56 -5.73 -19.79
C LYS A 88 3.97 -4.98 -21.07
N ALA A 89 5.26 -4.65 -21.18
CA ALA A 89 5.80 -3.92 -22.33
C ALA A 89 5.43 -4.62 -23.68
N GLY A 90 4.83 -3.88 -24.62
CA GLY A 90 4.38 -4.40 -25.91
C GLY A 90 3.19 -5.36 -25.86
N ARG A 91 2.69 -5.72 -24.67
CA ARG A 91 1.59 -6.69 -24.50
C ARG A 91 0.33 -6.10 -23.86
N GLY A 92 0.39 -4.87 -23.33
CA GLY A 92 -0.73 -4.17 -22.72
C GLY A 92 -0.86 -4.37 -21.21
N ALA A 93 -2.07 -4.16 -20.69
CA ALA A 93 -2.40 -4.23 -19.29
C ALA A 93 -3.12 -5.55 -18.94
N TYR A 94 -2.83 -6.07 -17.76
CA TYR A 94 -3.44 -7.30 -17.23
C TYR A 94 -3.87 -7.07 -15.79
N VAL A 95 -4.96 -7.68 -15.36
CA VAL A 95 -5.28 -7.74 -13.92
C VAL A 95 -4.17 -8.54 -13.22
N THR A 96 -3.67 -8.02 -12.12
CA THR A 96 -2.58 -8.69 -11.39
C THR A 96 -3.04 -10.07 -10.89
N GLU A 97 -2.19 -11.06 -11.12
CA GLU A 97 -2.37 -12.43 -10.65
C GLU A 97 -1.07 -12.89 -10.00
N MET A 98 -1.20 -13.64 -8.92
CA MET A 98 -0.06 -14.28 -8.24
C MET A 98 -0.29 -15.78 -8.18
N SER A 99 0.77 -16.55 -8.35
CA SER A 99 0.71 -17.99 -8.10
C SER A 99 0.47 -18.27 -6.61
N ARG A 100 -0.04 -19.45 -6.27
CA ARG A 100 -0.22 -19.85 -4.86
C ARG A 100 1.10 -19.86 -4.09
N ASP A 101 2.18 -20.23 -4.77
CA ASP A 101 3.52 -20.28 -4.19
C ASP A 101 4.04 -18.85 -3.90
N ASP A 102 3.89 -17.92 -4.85
CA ASP A 102 4.24 -16.50 -4.62
C ASP A 102 3.43 -15.92 -3.47
N VAL A 103 2.13 -16.21 -3.39
CA VAL A 103 1.27 -15.78 -2.27
C VAL A 103 1.83 -16.29 -0.95
N ALA A 104 2.17 -17.60 -0.85
CA ALA A 104 2.71 -18.17 0.37
C ALA A 104 4.05 -17.54 0.76
N GLN A 105 4.95 -17.31 -0.19
CA GLN A 105 6.24 -16.67 0.04
C GLN A 105 6.08 -15.23 0.53
N VAL A 106 5.17 -14.45 -0.05
CA VAL A 106 4.92 -13.07 0.39
C VAL A 106 4.27 -13.04 1.78
N TYR A 107 3.31 -13.92 2.06
CA TYR A 107 2.72 -14.03 3.41
C TYR A 107 3.78 -14.38 4.47
N HIS A 108 4.74 -15.24 4.13
CA HIS A 108 5.86 -15.57 5.02
C HIS A 108 6.70 -14.34 5.35
N LEU A 109 7.07 -13.52 4.35
CA LEU A 109 7.84 -12.29 4.55
C LEU A 109 7.04 -11.26 5.37
N LEU A 110 5.75 -11.08 5.09
CA LEU A 110 4.88 -10.21 5.87
C LEU A 110 4.81 -10.66 7.34
N ALA A 111 4.64 -11.97 7.58
CA ALA A 111 4.61 -12.54 8.92
C ALA A 111 5.92 -12.27 9.69
N LEU A 112 7.08 -12.40 9.06
CA LEU A 112 8.38 -12.12 9.68
C LEU A 112 8.51 -10.64 10.08
N LEU A 113 8.24 -9.73 9.15
CA LEU A 113 8.45 -8.30 9.36
C LEU A 113 7.42 -7.70 10.32
N GLU A 114 6.16 -8.09 10.20
CA GLU A 114 5.10 -7.53 11.03
C GLU A 114 5.06 -8.16 12.44
N SER A 115 5.55 -9.41 12.62
CA SER A 115 5.70 -9.97 13.97
C SER A 115 6.86 -9.32 14.74
N ASP A 116 7.98 -8.99 14.08
CA ASP A 116 9.05 -8.19 14.70
C ASP A 116 8.53 -6.79 15.08
N ALA A 117 7.77 -6.16 14.19
CA ALA A 117 7.15 -4.87 14.48
C ALA A 117 6.18 -4.94 15.68
N ALA A 118 5.35 -5.97 15.77
CA ALA A 118 4.42 -6.16 16.89
C ALA A 118 5.16 -6.34 18.23
N ALA A 119 6.26 -7.12 18.24
CA ALA A 119 7.10 -7.27 19.42
C ALA A 119 7.68 -5.92 19.87
N ARG A 120 8.29 -5.17 18.96
CA ARG A 120 8.85 -3.83 19.24
C ARG A 120 7.82 -2.86 19.77
N VAL A 121 6.63 -2.84 19.17
CA VAL A 121 5.52 -1.98 19.63
C VAL A 121 5.13 -2.34 21.06
N ALA A 122 4.97 -3.62 21.37
CA ALA A 122 4.67 -4.06 22.73
C ALA A 122 5.75 -3.62 23.73
N GLU A 123 7.03 -3.72 23.38
CA GLU A 123 8.16 -3.33 24.26
C GLU A 123 8.30 -1.81 24.43
N GLN A 124 8.19 -1.04 23.34
CA GLN A 124 8.75 0.30 23.25
C GLN A 124 7.71 1.41 23.08
N ALA A 125 6.49 1.08 22.57
CA ALA A 125 5.48 2.10 22.30
C ALA A 125 5.13 2.89 23.56
N ASP A 126 5.09 4.20 23.42
CA ASP A 126 4.60 5.10 24.46
C ASP A 126 3.07 5.09 24.56
N GLU A 127 2.51 5.84 25.52
CA GLU A 127 1.05 5.86 25.74
C GLU A 127 0.30 6.50 24.56
N ALA A 128 0.87 7.53 23.92
CA ALA A 128 0.24 8.18 22.78
C ALA A 128 0.18 7.25 21.56
N GLU A 129 1.25 6.52 21.30
CA GLU A 129 1.34 5.53 20.22
C GLU A 129 0.37 4.36 20.45
N ARG A 130 0.27 3.84 21.68
CA ARG A 130 -0.73 2.81 22.02
C ARG A 130 -2.16 3.35 21.89
N ALA A 131 -2.41 4.58 22.30
CA ALA A 131 -3.72 5.21 22.14
C ALA A 131 -4.12 5.36 20.67
N GLU A 132 -3.17 5.67 19.78
CA GLU A 132 -3.40 5.70 18.34
C GLU A 132 -3.77 4.31 17.80
N LEU A 133 -3.02 3.28 18.15
CA LEU A 133 -3.31 1.90 17.73
C LEU A 133 -4.68 1.43 18.27
N ARG A 134 -5.02 1.78 19.50
CA ARG A 134 -6.32 1.50 20.11
C ARG A 134 -7.45 2.16 19.32
N ALA A 135 -7.30 3.42 18.94
CA ALA A 135 -8.31 4.14 18.15
C ALA A 135 -8.53 3.49 16.75
N LEU A 136 -7.45 3.01 16.12
CA LEU A 136 -7.52 2.26 14.85
C LEU A 136 -8.17 0.88 15.03
N HIS A 137 -7.88 0.19 16.14
CA HIS A 137 -8.55 -1.06 16.49
C HIS A 137 -10.05 -0.85 16.75
N ASP A 138 -10.45 0.20 17.45
CA ASP A 138 -11.85 0.55 17.66
C ASP A 138 -12.58 0.82 16.33
N GLU A 139 -11.86 1.30 15.32
CA GLU A 139 -12.43 1.43 13.98
C GLU A 139 -12.68 0.07 13.32
N LEU A 140 -11.77 -0.91 13.48
CA LEU A 140 -12.01 -2.29 13.04
C LEU A 140 -13.29 -2.86 13.65
N GLU A 141 -13.49 -2.66 14.97
CA GLU A 141 -14.69 -3.07 15.69
C GLU A 141 -15.96 -2.52 15.04
N ARG A 142 -15.97 -1.23 14.74
CA ARG A 142 -17.12 -0.55 14.14
C ARG A 142 -17.38 -0.99 12.70
N ARG A 143 -16.35 -1.49 11.97
CA ARG A 143 -16.42 -1.80 10.54
C ARG A 143 -16.58 -3.28 10.22
N VAL A 144 -16.62 -4.18 11.20
CA VAL A 144 -16.62 -5.64 10.99
C VAL A 144 -17.76 -6.17 10.10
N ARG A 145 -18.85 -5.44 9.97
CA ARG A 145 -19.98 -5.80 9.08
C ARG A 145 -19.88 -5.20 7.67
N GLN A 146 -18.86 -4.38 7.40
CA GLN A 146 -18.65 -3.65 6.16
C GLN A 146 -17.27 -4.03 5.60
N ARG A 147 -17.22 -5.06 4.75
CA ARG A 147 -15.97 -5.69 4.26
C ARG A 147 -14.93 -4.68 3.79
N ASP A 148 -15.28 -3.79 2.86
CA ASP A 148 -14.32 -2.86 2.27
C ASP A 148 -13.84 -1.82 3.28
N ALA A 149 -14.71 -1.35 4.17
CA ALA A 149 -14.36 -0.45 5.24
C ALA A 149 -13.50 -1.14 6.31
N PHE A 150 -13.78 -2.41 6.61
CA PHE A 150 -12.95 -3.24 7.49
C PHE A 150 -11.57 -3.47 6.87
N PHE A 151 -11.49 -3.81 5.59
CA PHE A 151 -10.21 -3.97 4.88
C PHE A 151 -9.37 -2.70 4.95
N ALA A 152 -9.97 -1.53 4.68
CA ALA A 152 -9.26 -0.26 4.76
C ALA A 152 -8.80 0.09 6.19
N ALA A 153 -9.61 -0.21 7.21
CA ALA A 153 -9.23 -0.02 8.61
C ALA A 153 -8.10 -0.97 9.02
N ASN A 154 -8.16 -2.25 8.58
CA ASN A 154 -7.12 -3.24 8.79
C ASN A 154 -5.78 -2.82 8.19
N GLU A 155 -5.79 -2.31 6.96
CA GLU A 155 -4.58 -1.75 6.33
C GLU A 155 -3.96 -0.63 7.17
N ARG A 156 -4.78 0.31 7.64
CA ARG A 156 -4.30 1.44 8.46
C ARG A 156 -3.72 0.98 9.79
N PHE A 157 -4.34 0.01 10.44
CA PHE A 157 -3.84 -0.54 11.70
C PHE A 157 -2.43 -1.15 11.54
N HIS A 158 -2.24 -2.02 10.54
CA HIS A 158 -0.95 -2.64 10.28
C HIS A 158 0.13 -1.62 9.89
N LEU A 159 -0.20 -0.61 9.06
CA LEU A 159 0.74 0.44 8.70
C LEU A 159 1.12 1.33 9.89
N ALA A 160 0.17 1.64 10.77
CA ALA A 160 0.45 2.37 12.00
C ALA A 160 1.37 1.56 12.93
N LEU A 161 1.14 0.26 13.07
CA LEU A 161 2.00 -0.63 13.85
C LEU A 161 3.44 -0.65 13.33
N LEU A 162 3.64 -0.73 12.01
CA LEU A 162 4.97 -0.67 11.39
C LEU A 162 5.65 0.67 11.61
N ARG A 163 4.90 1.77 11.49
CA ARG A 163 5.41 3.13 11.74
C ARG A 163 5.84 3.32 13.20
N VAL A 164 5.01 2.88 14.16
CA VAL A 164 5.34 2.92 15.59
C VAL A 164 6.56 2.07 15.92
N ALA A 165 6.72 0.91 15.28
CA ALA A 165 7.92 0.06 15.43
C ALA A 165 9.22 0.75 14.96
N GLY A 166 9.14 1.85 14.19
CA GLY A 166 10.25 2.73 13.87
C GLY A 166 11.28 2.19 12.86
N ASN A 167 11.04 1.05 12.22
CA ASN A 167 11.91 0.52 11.18
C ASN A 167 11.41 0.91 9.78
N ARG A 168 11.91 2.05 9.27
CA ARG A 168 11.52 2.59 7.95
C ARG A 168 11.71 1.62 6.78
N TRP A 169 12.71 0.72 6.87
CA TRP A 169 12.97 -0.24 5.78
C TRP A 169 12.00 -1.41 5.83
N ALA A 170 11.63 -1.87 7.02
CA ALA A 170 10.57 -2.87 7.18
C ALA A 170 9.22 -2.29 6.70
N GLU A 171 8.88 -1.06 7.11
CA GLU A 171 7.68 -0.35 6.67
C GLU A 171 7.61 -0.25 5.14
N GLN A 172 8.68 0.23 4.48
CA GLN A 172 8.71 0.35 3.02
C GLN A 172 8.58 -1.01 2.32
N THR A 173 9.28 -2.03 2.81
CA THR A 173 9.23 -3.39 2.25
C THR A 173 7.82 -3.97 2.38
N VAL A 174 7.20 -3.83 3.55
CA VAL A 174 5.82 -4.29 3.78
C VAL A 174 4.83 -3.53 2.90
N LEU A 175 4.97 -2.21 2.74
CA LEU A 175 4.15 -1.42 1.83
C LEU A 175 4.18 -1.96 0.39
N ASP A 176 5.37 -2.31 -0.12
CA ASP A 176 5.54 -2.83 -1.48
C ASP A 176 4.96 -4.26 -1.61
N LEU A 177 5.18 -5.13 -0.63
CA LEU A 177 4.57 -6.46 -0.59
C LEU A 177 3.04 -6.40 -0.48
N ARG A 178 2.51 -5.48 0.34
CA ARG A 178 1.06 -5.30 0.49
C ARG A 178 0.39 -4.78 -0.77
N LYS A 179 1.09 -3.98 -1.62
CA LYS A 179 0.57 -3.54 -2.92
C LYS A 179 0.32 -4.74 -3.84
N VAL A 180 1.31 -5.61 -4.04
CA VAL A 180 1.16 -6.78 -4.92
C VAL A 180 0.15 -7.78 -4.38
N MET A 181 -0.05 -7.84 -3.07
CA MET A 181 -0.99 -8.72 -2.39
C MET A 181 -2.40 -8.12 -2.23
N LYS A 182 -2.63 -6.88 -2.65
CA LYS A 182 -3.87 -6.14 -2.36
C LYS A 182 -5.12 -6.92 -2.78
N LEU A 183 -5.11 -7.48 -3.99
CA LEU A 183 -6.24 -8.25 -4.51
C LEU A 183 -6.46 -9.55 -3.74
N ASN A 184 -5.40 -10.31 -3.49
CA ASN A 184 -5.47 -11.57 -2.74
C ASN A 184 -5.98 -11.34 -1.31
N ARG A 185 -5.44 -10.33 -0.61
CA ARG A 185 -5.83 -9.97 0.75
C ARG A 185 -7.27 -9.47 0.84
N HIS A 186 -7.72 -8.69 -0.14
CA HIS A 186 -9.13 -8.29 -0.22
C HIS A 186 -10.03 -9.52 -0.41
N HIS A 187 -9.65 -10.44 -1.28
CA HIS A 187 -10.44 -11.66 -1.54
C HIS A 187 -10.47 -12.62 -0.36
N SER A 188 -9.43 -12.70 0.48
CA SER A 188 -9.43 -13.55 1.68
C SER A 188 -10.61 -13.23 2.63
N LEU A 189 -11.03 -11.97 2.68
CA LEU A 189 -12.14 -11.52 3.52
C LEU A 189 -13.53 -11.96 3.00
N PHE A 190 -13.62 -12.59 1.81
CA PHE A 190 -14.87 -13.19 1.32
C PHE A 190 -15.14 -14.57 1.94
N LYS A 191 -14.13 -15.22 2.51
CA LYS A 191 -14.33 -16.47 3.23
C LYS A 191 -15.27 -16.24 4.40
N ARG A 192 -16.28 -17.12 4.51
CA ARG A 192 -17.31 -17.00 5.56
C ARG A 192 -16.66 -17.04 6.95
N GLY A 193 -17.01 -16.08 7.80
CA GLY A 193 -16.47 -15.99 9.17
C GLY A 193 -15.17 -15.21 9.30
N ARG A 194 -14.38 -15.04 8.22
CA ARG A 194 -13.03 -14.47 8.28
C ARG A 194 -12.97 -13.06 8.86
N LEU A 195 -13.96 -12.20 8.63
CA LEU A 195 -14.02 -10.87 9.25
C LEU A 195 -14.04 -10.94 10.77
N GLY A 196 -14.87 -11.84 11.32
CA GLY A 196 -14.98 -12.04 12.78
C GLY A 196 -13.72 -12.68 13.37
N GLU A 197 -13.14 -13.65 12.68
CA GLU A 197 -11.87 -14.29 13.07
C GLU A 197 -10.74 -13.25 13.09
N SER A 198 -10.58 -12.47 12.00
CA SER A 198 -9.57 -11.42 11.91
C SER A 198 -9.73 -10.39 13.03
N LEU A 199 -10.96 -9.98 13.34
CA LEU A 199 -11.21 -9.07 14.45
C LEU A 199 -10.81 -9.68 15.80
N ALA A 200 -11.11 -10.95 16.03
CA ALA A 200 -10.70 -11.65 17.27
C ALA A 200 -9.17 -11.72 17.41
N GLU A 201 -8.47 -11.98 16.31
CA GLU A 201 -7.01 -11.97 16.24
C GLU A 201 -6.44 -10.59 16.60
N HIS A 202 -7.02 -9.51 16.04
CA HIS A 202 -6.60 -8.14 16.38
C HIS A 202 -6.88 -7.76 17.84
N ARG A 203 -7.97 -8.24 18.43
CA ARG A 203 -8.25 -8.05 19.86
C ARG A 203 -7.18 -8.69 20.74
N ALA A 204 -6.82 -9.94 20.44
CA ALA A 204 -5.76 -10.64 21.16
C ALA A 204 -4.40 -9.93 21.01
N LEU A 205 -4.08 -9.48 19.81
CA LEU A 205 -2.87 -8.71 19.54
C LEU A 205 -2.83 -7.40 20.34
N MET A 206 -3.93 -6.61 20.34
CA MET A 206 -4.00 -5.38 21.13
C MET A 206 -3.85 -5.64 22.62
N GLN A 207 -4.44 -6.72 23.15
CA GLN A 207 -4.29 -7.11 24.55
C GLN A 207 -2.81 -7.41 24.88
N ALA A 208 -2.10 -8.12 24.01
CA ALA A 208 -0.66 -8.39 24.19
C ALA A 208 0.18 -7.11 24.15
N ILE A 209 -0.12 -6.18 23.24
CA ILE A 209 0.54 -4.85 23.15
C ILE A 209 0.30 -4.03 24.43
N GLU A 210 -0.93 -3.99 24.94
CA GLU A 210 -1.27 -3.28 26.18
C GLU A 210 -0.60 -3.92 27.41
N ALA A 211 -0.49 -5.25 27.43
CA ALA A 211 0.21 -6.00 28.47
C ALA A 211 1.73 -5.90 28.36
N ARG A 212 2.26 -5.26 27.31
CA ARG A 212 3.71 -5.20 26.99
C ARG A 212 4.36 -6.57 26.83
N ASP A 213 3.58 -7.57 26.38
CA ASP A 213 4.06 -8.91 26.10
C ASP A 213 4.51 -9.03 24.64
N ALA A 214 5.78 -8.72 24.42
CA ALA A 214 6.40 -8.75 23.08
C ALA A 214 6.39 -10.15 22.47
N ALA A 215 6.63 -11.18 23.26
CA ALA A 215 6.66 -12.56 22.77
C ALA A 215 5.27 -13.00 22.29
N GLN A 216 4.24 -12.70 23.06
CA GLN A 216 2.85 -12.98 22.73
C GLN A 216 2.39 -12.16 21.51
N ALA A 217 2.73 -10.86 21.46
CA ALA A 217 2.39 -10.00 20.33
C ALA A 217 2.98 -10.53 19.01
N ALA A 218 4.27 -10.95 19.03
CA ALA A 218 4.91 -11.57 17.88
C ALA A 218 4.25 -12.89 17.46
N SER A 219 3.89 -13.75 18.41
CA SER A 219 3.21 -15.04 18.12
C SER A 219 1.87 -14.82 17.48
N LEU A 220 1.03 -13.98 18.08
CA LEU A 220 -0.31 -13.66 17.58
C LEU A 220 -0.28 -13.04 16.17
N MET A 221 0.71 -12.18 15.89
CA MET A 221 0.86 -11.61 14.55
C MET A 221 1.24 -12.68 13.52
N ARG A 222 2.12 -13.65 13.86
CA ARG A 222 2.44 -14.78 12.97
C ARG A 222 1.21 -15.64 12.69
N GLU A 223 0.42 -15.95 13.72
CA GLU A 223 -0.82 -16.71 13.61
C GLU A 223 -1.85 -16.00 12.73
N HIS A 224 -2.00 -14.67 12.91
CA HIS A 224 -2.85 -13.83 12.07
C HIS A 224 -2.51 -13.96 10.57
N PHE A 225 -1.22 -13.93 10.23
CA PHE A 225 -0.77 -14.12 8.84
C PHE A 225 -0.96 -15.56 8.35
N ALA A 226 -0.77 -16.57 9.19
CA ALA A 226 -1.04 -17.97 8.83
C ALA A 226 -2.52 -18.16 8.48
N HIS A 227 -3.44 -17.71 9.32
CA HIS A 227 -4.88 -17.76 9.05
C HIS A 227 -5.28 -16.91 7.82
N GLY A 228 -4.60 -15.77 7.60
CA GLY A 228 -4.78 -14.96 6.39
C GLY A 228 -4.40 -15.71 5.11
N LEU A 229 -3.28 -16.44 5.14
CA LEU A 229 -2.84 -17.29 4.02
C LEU A 229 -3.87 -18.41 3.75
N GLU A 230 -4.29 -19.15 4.76
CA GLU A 230 -5.29 -20.22 4.63
C GLU A 230 -6.64 -19.72 4.07
N ALA A 231 -6.95 -18.46 4.30
CA ALA A 231 -8.16 -17.85 3.75
C ALA A 231 -7.99 -17.38 2.30
N THR A 232 -6.75 -17.28 1.80
CA THR A 232 -6.42 -16.76 0.46
C THR A 232 -6.25 -17.86 -0.58
N ILE A 233 -5.75 -19.04 -0.17
CA ILE A 233 -5.47 -20.19 -1.05
C ILE A 233 -6.59 -21.24 -0.97
#